data_f4f2b348b4357c12613fd55abff25951
#
_entry.id   f4f2b348b4357c12613fd55abff25951
#
_cell.length_a   1.000
_cell.length_b   1.000
_cell.length_c   1.000
_cell.angle_alpha   90.00
_cell.angle_beta   90.00
_cell.angle_gamma   90.00
#
_symmetry.space_group_name_H-M   'P 1'
#
loop_
_entity.id
_entity.type
_entity.pdbx_description
1 polymer ?
#
loop_
_entity_poly.entity_id
_entity_poly.type
_entity_poly.pdbx_seq_one_letter_code
_entity_poly.pdbx_strand_id
1 'polypeptide(L)'
;MHRHAWKLFCFIVLPAIYLGLLGEFSIGGRTVVPPSLILVGGSMLLFSGFAAMHFRRLLKFPLVLPVTWYLLAVSLSGWHSVSHLHWTRGLIEVLLGFCFLLFPHLFLRNRRQLELCLNVLVLLAISTVLFAILQTVAFASIRGALALVYRKEDLWWIVGWGWRGRLAGNWVHPSYLGSVLNVAAPFALLRYVRADTAPKLGIALIWYLTLAAGIALTGTRTPTLAFFLASAVFIGLVKNRRRAWTALACAAAVVISLSLFHFRFAPPDVGSTASLPETMALMDRLELRGSRKLATVNMRWITDREALSLFRTSPWFGIGMRNYPDRALGDPMAQFSIHNSVVQNLTELGVFGLAAFLALVGAALRTDFRPRLVSVPELQPLRAALFCSSCAILLESLAENSLAVWQVLALFWLMRGISLVISQHPTAFLNCGVSAGRAKRQYRTRSSSQEGSFASFPIAAG
;
A
#
# COMPACT_ATOMS: atom_id res chain seq x y z
N MET A 1 25.74 0.43 -13.40
CA MET A 1 25.28 0.51 -11.98
C MET A 1 23.76 0.65 -11.85
N HIS A 2 23.08 1.68 -12.39
CA HIS A 2 21.62 1.89 -12.27
C HIS A 2 20.75 0.70 -12.71
N ARG A 3 21.12 0.01 -13.80
CA ARG A 3 20.34 -1.14 -14.31
C ARG A 3 20.37 -2.34 -13.37
N HIS A 4 21.51 -2.59 -12.72
CA HIS A 4 21.65 -3.67 -11.75
C HIS A 4 20.93 -3.35 -10.44
N ALA A 5 21.02 -2.13 -9.94
CA ALA A 5 20.30 -1.70 -8.74
C ALA A 5 18.78 -1.84 -8.91
N TRP A 6 18.23 -1.48 -10.10
CA TRP A 6 16.80 -1.66 -10.37
C TRP A 6 16.38 -3.13 -10.43
N LYS A 7 17.20 -4.01 -11.04
CA LYS A 7 16.94 -5.45 -11.05
C LYS A 7 16.99 -6.03 -9.63
N LEU A 8 17.99 -5.67 -8.85
CA LEU A 8 18.11 -6.08 -7.45
C LEU A 8 16.87 -5.69 -6.65
N PHE A 9 16.42 -4.45 -6.82
CA PHE A 9 15.17 -3.98 -6.21
C PHE A 9 13.97 -4.84 -6.60
N CYS A 10 13.76 -5.09 -7.90
CA CYS A 10 12.62 -5.85 -8.37
C CYS A 10 12.66 -7.32 -7.93
N PHE A 11 13.81 -7.97 -7.88
CA PHE A 11 13.92 -9.40 -7.60
C PHE A 11 14.30 -9.76 -6.16
N ILE A 12 14.71 -8.80 -5.35
CA ILE A 12 15.05 -9.03 -3.94
C ILE A 12 14.18 -8.17 -3.02
N VAL A 13 14.18 -6.85 -3.21
CA VAL A 13 13.49 -5.95 -2.26
C VAL A 13 11.97 -6.07 -2.35
N LEU A 14 11.40 -6.07 -3.55
CA LEU A 14 9.95 -6.26 -3.71
C LEU A 14 9.46 -7.61 -3.19
N PRO A 15 10.08 -8.76 -3.52
CA PRO A 15 9.73 -10.03 -2.91
C PRO A 15 9.84 -10.00 -1.38
N ALA A 16 10.89 -9.38 -0.82
CA ALA A 16 11.04 -9.25 0.63
C ALA A 16 9.89 -8.47 1.28
N ILE A 17 9.34 -7.44 0.61
CA ILE A 17 8.14 -6.74 1.08
C ILE A 17 6.93 -7.66 1.05
N TYR A 18 6.74 -8.44 -0.01
CA TYR A 18 5.60 -9.35 -0.15
C TYR A 18 5.70 -10.60 0.73
N LEU A 19 6.90 -11.09 0.98
CA LEU A 19 7.15 -12.14 1.99
C LEU A 19 6.98 -11.61 3.43
N GLY A 20 6.97 -10.40 3.60
CA GLY A 20 6.72 -9.33 4.50
C GLY A 20 6.66 -9.56 5.99
N LEU A 21 5.69 -10.21 6.45
CA LEU A 21 5.44 -10.44 7.87
C LEU A 21 5.90 -11.84 8.29
N LEU A 22 7.01 -12.31 7.70
CA LEU A 22 7.78 -13.37 8.33
C LEU A 22 8.20 -12.81 9.68
N GLY A 23 7.44 -13.18 10.70
CA GLY A 23 7.50 -12.63 12.02
C GLY A 23 8.92 -12.61 12.59
N GLU A 24 9.11 -11.97 13.70
CA GLU A 24 10.36 -12.06 14.42
C GLU A 24 10.69 -13.53 14.63
N PHE A 25 11.77 -14.01 14.03
CA PHE A 25 12.24 -15.36 14.25
C PHE A 25 12.68 -15.48 15.71
N SER A 26 12.13 -16.43 16.42
CA SER A 26 12.65 -16.82 17.73
C SER A 26 13.48 -18.08 17.55
N ILE A 27 14.79 -17.97 17.64
CA ILE A 27 15.70 -19.12 17.69
C ILE A 27 16.19 -19.25 19.13
N GLY A 28 15.87 -20.38 19.76
CA GLY A 28 16.31 -20.64 21.14
C GLY A 28 15.79 -19.62 22.16
N GLY A 29 14.56 -19.10 21.99
CA GLY A 29 13.96 -18.10 22.89
C GLY A 29 14.48 -16.66 22.71
N ARG A 30 15.37 -16.41 21.76
CA ARG A 30 15.84 -15.07 21.42
C ARG A 30 15.15 -14.57 20.16
N THR A 31 14.60 -13.37 20.24
CA THR A 31 13.98 -12.70 19.09
C THR A 31 15.07 -12.33 18.07
N VAL A 32 15.04 -12.95 16.91
CA VAL A 32 15.93 -12.61 15.79
C VAL A 32 15.19 -11.68 14.86
N VAL A 33 15.86 -10.62 14.43
CA VAL A 33 15.31 -9.66 13.47
C VAL A 33 14.91 -10.38 12.18
N PRO A 34 13.70 -10.17 11.64
CA PRO A 34 13.25 -10.86 10.43
C PRO A 34 14.24 -10.67 9.28
N PRO A 35 14.57 -11.71 8.51
CA PRO A 35 15.44 -11.59 7.33
C PRO A 35 14.94 -10.56 6.33
N SER A 36 13.62 -10.40 6.20
CA SER A 36 13.00 -9.34 5.38
C SER A 36 13.39 -7.94 5.85
N LEU A 37 13.44 -7.70 7.15
CA LEU A 37 13.85 -6.40 7.70
C LEU A 37 15.36 -6.17 7.53
N ILE A 38 16.18 -7.21 7.66
CA ILE A 38 17.64 -7.15 7.41
C ILE A 38 17.88 -6.85 5.93
N LEU A 39 17.19 -7.54 5.01
CA LEU A 39 17.32 -7.32 3.57
C LEU A 39 16.85 -5.92 3.17
N VAL A 40 15.71 -5.49 3.67
CA VAL A 40 15.17 -4.15 3.41
C VAL A 40 16.05 -3.10 4.07
N GLY A 41 16.42 -3.26 5.33
CA GLY A 41 17.30 -2.34 6.06
C GLY A 41 18.68 -2.24 5.43
N GLY A 42 19.31 -3.35 5.07
CA GLY A 42 20.59 -3.39 4.35
C GLY A 42 20.52 -2.73 2.98
N SER A 43 19.43 -2.99 2.23
CA SER A 43 19.18 -2.32 0.94
C SER A 43 18.99 -0.80 1.13
N MET A 44 18.38 -0.37 2.23
CA MET A 44 18.17 1.04 2.56
C MET A 44 19.45 1.73 3.01
N LEU A 45 20.34 1.05 3.73
CA LEU A 45 21.66 1.59 4.07
C LEU A 45 22.50 1.82 2.80
N LEU A 46 22.52 0.85 1.88
CA LEU A 46 23.16 1.01 0.57
C LEU A 46 22.51 2.15 -0.24
N PHE A 47 21.19 2.25 -0.20
CA PHE A 47 20.44 3.33 -0.82
C PHE A 47 20.76 4.69 -0.20
N SER A 48 20.87 4.78 1.11
CA SER A 48 21.20 6.03 1.83
C SER A 48 22.60 6.53 1.47
N GLY A 49 23.57 5.64 1.36
CA GLY A 49 24.91 5.98 0.85
C GLY A 49 24.87 6.52 -0.58
N PHE A 50 24.07 5.89 -1.46
CA PHE A 50 23.87 6.37 -2.82
C PHE A 50 23.11 7.70 -2.88
N ALA A 51 22.10 7.88 -2.03
CA ALA A 51 21.34 9.11 -1.91
C ALA A 51 22.22 10.26 -1.43
N ALA A 52 23.13 10.02 -0.48
CA ALA A 52 24.10 11.02 -0.02
C ALA A 52 25.00 11.50 -1.17
N MET A 53 25.49 10.58 -2.03
CA MET A 53 26.27 10.95 -3.21
C MET A 53 25.49 11.77 -4.24
N HIS A 54 24.15 11.70 -4.22
CA HIS A 54 23.26 12.42 -5.13
C HIS A 54 22.44 13.52 -4.44
N PHE A 55 22.87 13.98 -3.29
CA PHE A 55 22.15 14.93 -2.43
C PHE A 55 21.63 16.17 -3.19
N ARG A 56 22.44 16.77 -4.07
CA ARG A 56 22.00 17.91 -4.90
C ARG A 56 20.79 17.59 -5.81
N ARG A 57 20.62 16.33 -6.22
CA ARG A 57 19.44 15.90 -6.99
C ARG A 57 18.23 15.73 -6.09
N LEU A 58 18.44 15.27 -4.87
CA LEU A 58 17.37 15.15 -3.88
C LEU A 58 16.82 16.51 -3.46
N LEU A 59 17.64 17.54 -3.36
CA LEU A 59 17.17 18.92 -3.09
C LEU A 59 16.25 19.45 -4.19
N LYS A 60 16.37 18.94 -5.43
CA LYS A 60 15.47 19.27 -6.56
C LYS A 60 14.23 18.37 -6.63
N PHE A 61 14.06 17.50 -5.65
CA PHE A 61 12.91 16.58 -5.61
C PHE A 61 11.63 17.38 -5.35
N PRO A 62 10.58 17.24 -6.19
CA PRO A 62 9.40 18.12 -6.12
C PRO A 62 8.58 18.00 -4.83
N LEU A 63 8.76 16.93 -4.08
CA LEU A 63 8.07 16.69 -2.81
C LEU A 63 8.98 16.93 -1.59
N VAL A 64 10.16 17.53 -1.77
CA VAL A 64 11.12 17.74 -0.69
C VAL A 64 10.48 18.52 0.47
N LEU A 65 9.77 19.60 0.17
CA LEU A 65 9.14 20.44 1.19
C LEU A 65 8.07 19.70 2.01
N PRO A 66 7.05 19.06 1.40
CA PRO A 66 6.05 18.32 2.16
C PRO A 66 6.63 17.09 2.89
N VAL A 67 7.65 16.42 2.33
CA VAL A 67 8.36 15.33 3.00
C VAL A 67 9.09 15.86 4.23
N THR A 68 9.84 16.96 4.12
CA THR A 68 10.54 17.57 5.24
C THR A 68 9.56 18.04 6.32
N TRP A 69 8.43 18.63 5.93
CA TRP A 69 7.39 19.04 6.87
C TRP A 69 6.83 17.83 7.65
N TYR A 70 6.51 16.74 6.95
CA TYR A 70 6.00 15.55 7.63
C TYR A 70 7.06 14.91 8.56
N LEU A 71 8.33 14.84 8.14
CA LEU A 71 9.42 14.36 8.98
C LEU A 71 9.62 15.25 10.23
N LEU A 72 9.51 16.56 10.07
CA LEU A 72 9.56 17.48 11.19
C LEU A 72 8.41 17.23 12.17
N ALA A 73 7.20 17.03 11.67
CA ALA A 73 6.04 16.72 12.51
C ALA A 73 6.23 15.40 13.29
N VAL A 74 6.72 14.35 12.64
CA VAL A 74 7.05 13.07 13.29
C VAL A 74 8.13 13.26 14.34
N SER A 75 9.16 14.06 14.04
CA SER A 75 10.26 14.33 15.00
C SER A 75 9.77 15.10 16.23
N LEU A 76 8.96 16.14 16.03
CA LEU A 76 8.40 16.95 17.11
C LEU A 76 7.43 16.14 18.00
N SER A 77 6.68 15.18 17.42
CA SER A 77 5.79 14.32 18.20
C SER A 77 6.54 13.47 19.23
N GLY A 78 7.83 13.20 19.01
CA GLY A 78 8.68 12.47 19.94
C GLY A 78 8.85 13.15 21.30
N TRP A 79 8.66 14.47 21.37
CA TRP A 79 8.74 15.21 22.63
C TRP A 79 7.68 14.79 23.65
N HIS A 80 6.49 14.43 23.16
CA HIS A 80 5.37 13.98 23.99
C HIS A 80 5.26 12.44 24.06
N SER A 81 6.22 11.73 23.51
CA SER A 81 6.22 10.26 23.46
C SER A 81 6.46 9.67 24.85
N VAL A 82 5.60 8.72 25.24
CA VAL A 82 5.79 7.90 26.45
C VAL A 82 6.78 6.78 26.20
N SER A 83 6.69 6.18 25.02
CA SER A 83 7.60 5.13 24.57
C SER A 83 8.47 5.61 23.42
N HIS A 84 9.69 6.05 23.76
CA HIS A 84 10.66 6.42 22.72
C HIS A 84 11.03 5.25 21.79
N LEU A 85 10.92 4.01 22.26
CA LEU A 85 11.14 2.83 21.43
C LEU A 85 10.09 2.73 20.32
N HIS A 86 8.81 2.87 20.65
CA HIS A 86 7.72 2.84 19.67
C HIS A 86 7.77 4.03 18.72
N TRP A 87 8.09 5.21 19.23
CA TRP A 87 8.30 6.39 18.38
C TRP A 87 9.48 6.22 17.42
N THR A 88 10.63 5.70 17.89
CA THR A 88 11.79 5.43 17.04
C THR A 88 11.44 4.42 15.93
N ARG A 89 10.70 3.36 16.27
CA ARG A 89 10.20 2.40 15.29
C ARG A 89 9.31 3.08 14.26
N GLY A 90 8.36 3.92 14.67
CA GLY A 90 7.50 4.68 13.76
C GLY A 90 8.29 5.61 12.83
N LEU A 91 9.29 6.31 13.36
CA LEU A 91 10.18 7.16 12.57
C LEU A 91 10.96 6.34 11.52
N ILE A 92 11.50 5.18 11.90
CA ILE A 92 12.20 4.29 10.96
C ILE A 92 11.25 3.83 9.85
N GLU A 93 10.01 3.45 10.15
CA GLU A 93 9.03 3.03 9.15
C GLU A 93 8.67 4.15 8.17
N VAL A 94 8.55 5.38 8.64
CA VAL A 94 8.34 6.56 7.79
C VAL A 94 9.55 6.81 6.88
N LEU A 95 10.75 6.76 7.42
CA LEU A 95 11.99 6.90 6.64
C LEU A 95 12.11 5.81 5.58
N LEU A 96 11.80 4.55 5.92
CA LEU A 96 11.73 3.44 4.97
C LEU A 96 10.72 3.74 3.86
N GLY A 97 9.51 4.18 4.21
CA GLY A 97 8.51 4.59 3.22
C GLY A 97 9.04 5.63 2.24
N PHE A 98 9.73 6.65 2.73
CA PHE A 98 10.33 7.68 1.87
C PHE A 98 11.49 7.18 1.02
N CYS A 99 12.24 6.19 1.45
CA CYS A 99 13.20 5.53 0.58
C CYS A 99 12.50 4.91 -0.64
N PHE A 100 11.31 4.31 -0.49
CA PHE A 100 10.53 3.79 -1.62
C PHE A 100 9.98 4.89 -2.52
N LEU A 101 9.66 6.06 -1.99
CA LEU A 101 9.29 7.24 -2.78
C LEU A 101 10.47 7.74 -3.64
N LEU A 102 11.67 7.76 -3.08
CA LEU A 102 12.88 8.29 -3.71
C LEU A 102 13.54 7.29 -4.67
N PHE A 103 13.40 5.99 -4.41
CA PHE A 103 14.07 4.95 -5.17
C PHE A 103 13.76 5.01 -6.68
N PRO A 104 12.52 5.14 -7.15
CA PRO A 104 12.23 5.33 -8.56
C PRO A 104 12.88 6.58 -9.14
N HIS A 105 12.92 7.68 -8.40
CA HIS A 105 13.54 8.93 -8.86
C HIS A 105 15.04 8.76 -9.15
N LEU A 106 15.73 7.93 -8.39
CA LEU A 106 17.16 7.69 -8.56
C LEU A 106 17.47 6.64 -9.62
N PHE A 107 16.65 5.60 -9.78
CA PHE A 107 16.99 4.41 -10.55
C PHE A 107 16.10 4.11 -11.75
N LEU A 108 14.86 4.58 -11.79
CA LEU A 108 13.93 4.33 -12.90
C LEU A 108 14.25 5.28 -14.07
N ARG A 109 14.63 4.73 -15.22
CA ARG A 109 15.10 5.50 -16.38
C ARG A 109 14.32 5.25 -17.65
N ASN A 110 13.66 4.13 -17.79
CA ASN A 110 13.02 3.74 -19.02
C ASN A 110 11.82 2.81 -18.81
N ARG A 111 11.04 2.65 -19.87
CA ARG A 111 9.84 1.83 -19.88
C ARG A 111 10.09 0.36 -19.53
N ARG A 112 11.18 -0.24 -20.01
CA ARG A 112 11.49 -1.67 -19.74
C ARG A 112 11.67 -1.93 -18.24
N GLN A 113 12.33 -1.01 -17.53
CA GLN A 113 12.50 -1.10 -16.09
C GLN A 113 11.16 -0.96 -15.36
N LEU A 114 10.31 -0.04 -15.81
CA LEU A 114 8.97 0.15 -15.27
C LEU A 114 8.12 -1.11 -15.46
N GLU A 115 8.06 -1.64 -16.68
CA GLU A 115 7.28 -2.85 -16.98
C GLU A 115 7.77 -4.06 -16.19
N LEU A 116 9.08 -4.21 -15.99
CA LEU A 116 9.63 -5.25 -15.11
C LEU A 116 9.10 -5.10 -13.68
N CYS A 117 9.15 -3.91 -13.10
CA CYS A 117 8.68 -3.66 -11.73
C CYS A 117 7.18 -3.99 -11.60
N LEU A 118 6.36 -3.49 -12.51
CA LEU A 118 4.91 -3.73 -12.48
C LEU A 118 4.55 -5.21 -12.72
N ASN A 119 5.35 -5.93 -13.54
CA ASN A 119 5.17 -7.37 -13.72
C ASN A 119 5.48 -8.14 -12.45
N VAL A 120 6.63 -7.86 -11.85
CA VAL A 120 7.05 -8.51 -10.61
C VAL A 120 6.01 -8.24 -9.52
N LEU A 121 5.52 -7.02 -9.39
CA LEU A 121 4.51 -6.65 -8.42
C LEU A 121 3.19 -7.45 -8.59
N VAL A 122 2.69 -7.57 -9.82
CA VAL A 122 1.47 -8.36 -10.09
C VAL A 122 1.71 -9.85 -9.83
N LEU A 123 2.85 -10.40 -10.26
CA LEU A 123 3.19 -11.81 -10.03
C LEU A 123 3.35 -12.13 -8.55
N LEU A 124 3.98 -11.24 -7.78
CA LEU A 124 4.09 -11.41 -6.33
C LEU A 124 2.72 -11.37 -5.65
N ALA A 125 1.82 -10.47 -6.07
CA ALA A 125 0.47 -10.43 -5.54
C ALA A 125 -0.31 -11.74 -5.84
N ILE A 126 -0.19 -12.26 -7.06
CA ILE A 126 -0.78 -13.57 -7.44
C ILE A 126 -0.18 -14.70 -6.61
N SER A 127 1.15 -14.75 -6.48
CA SER A 127 1.83 -15.76 -5.66
C SER A 127 1.36 -15.71 -4.21
N THR A 128 1.10 -14.51 -3.67
CA THR A 128 0.57 -14.35 -2.32
C THR A 128 -0.85 -14.93 -2.19
N VAL A 129 -1.71 -14.74 -3.20
CA VAL A 129 -3.04 -15.37 -3.22
C VAL A 129 -2.93 -16.89 -3.24
N LEU A 130 -2.10 -17.44 -4.13
CA LEU A 130 -1.89 -18.89 -4.24
C LEU A 130 -1.33 -19.47 -2.93
N PHE A 131 -0.38 -18.78 -2.33
CA PHE A 131 0.17 -19.18 -1.04
C PHE A 131 -0.86 -19.13 0.09
N ALA A 132 -1.71 -18.10 0.13
CA ALA A 132 -2.79 -18.00 1.11
C ALA A 132 -3.83 -19.11 0.95
N ILE A 133 -4.17 -19.48 -0.29
CA ILE A 133 -5.04 -20.64 -0.57
C ILE A 133 -4.38 -21.93 -0.11
N LEU A 134 -3.10 -22.15 -0.43
CA LEU A 134 -2.33 -23.31 -0.01
C LEU A 134 -2.29 -23.43 1.51
N GLN A 135 -2.06 -22.33 2.21
CA GLN A 135 -2.10 -22.30 3.69
C GLN A 135 -3.46 -22.74 4.24
N THR A 136 -4.55 -22.37 3.58
CA THR A 136 -5.89 -22.71 4.05
C THR A 136 -6.24 -24.17 3.77
N VAL A 137 -5.90 -24.65 2.56
CA VAL A 137 -6.26 -26.03 2.12
C VAL A 137 -5.32 -27.09 2.70
N ALA A 138 -4.03 -26.79 2.75
CA ALA A 138 -3.00 -27.76 3.17
C ALA A 138 -2.43 -27.45 4.57
N PHE A 139 -3.15 -26.69 5.39
CA PHE A 139 -2.63 -26.21 6.69
C PHE A 139 -2.09 -27.33 7.56
N ALA A 140 -2.84 -28.44 7.70
CA ALA A 140 -2.42 -29.58 8.52
C ALA A 140 -1.06 -30.15 8.08
N SER A 141 -0.81 -30.20 6.74
CA SER A 141 0.41 -30.75 6.16
C SER A 141 1.62 -29.81 6.28
N ILE A 142 1.39 -28.48 6.21
CA ILE A 142 2.48 -27.49 6.21
C ILE A 142 2.68 -26.78 7.55
N ARG A 143 1.87 -27.12 8.57
CA ARG A 143 1.92 -26.49 9.90
C ARG A 143 3.32 -26.51 10.52
N GLY A 144 4.03 -27.62 10.40
CA GLY A 144 5.40 -27.75 10.91
C GLY A 144 6.37 -26.78 10.24
N ALA A 145 6.29 -26.66 8.90
CA ALA A 145 7.10 -25.71 8.15
C ALA A 145 6.73 -24.26 8.46
N LEU A 146 5.44 -23.95 8.61
CA LEU A 146 4.98 -22.62 8.99
C LEU A 146 5.46 -22.24 10.41
N ALA A 147 5.49 -23.17 11.33
CA ALA A 147 5.96 -22.94 12.71
C ALA A 147 7.47 -22.61 12.78
N LEU A 148 8.25 -22.96 11.74
CA LEU A 148 9.66 -22.55 11.64
C LEU A 148 9.82 -21.10 11.20
N VAL A 149 8.80 -20.54 10.56
CA VAL A 149 8.87 -19.25 9.88
C VAL A 149 8.10 -18.15 10.61
N TYR A 150 7.02 -18.54 11.31
CA TYR A 150 6.15 -17.60 12.01
C TYR A 150 6.31 -17.73 13.52
N ARG A 151 6.18 -16.61 14.24
CA ARG A 151 6.02 -16.67 15.68
C ARG A 151 4.76 -17.47 16.04
N LYS A 152 4.73 -18.02 17.24
CA LYS A 152 3.59 -18.77 17.74
C LYS A 152 2.30 -17.93 17.72
N GLU A 153 2.41 -16.65 18.10
CA GLU A 153 1.29 -15.68 18.08
C GLU A 153 0.79 -15.40 16.66
N ASP A 154 1.71 -15.12 15.73
CA ASP A 154 1.37 -14.84 14.32
C ASP A 154 0.76 -16.08 13.65
N LEU A 155 1.28 -17.26 13.96
CA LEU A 155 0.73 -18.52 13.46
C LEU A 155 -0.71 -18.72 13.97
N TRP A 156 -0.99 -18.39 15.22
CA TRP A 156 -2.35 -18.44 15.78
C TRP A 156 -3.29 -17.49 15.05
N TRP A 157 -2.87 -16.27 14.72
CA TRP A 157 -3.67 -15.35 13.95
C TRP A 157 -3.97 -15.88 12.55
N ILE A 158 -2.96 -16.40 11.84
CA ILE A 158 -3.12 -16.98 10.50
C ILE A 158 -4.08 -18.16 10.53
N VAL A 159 -3.93 -19.06 11.51
CA VAL A 159 -4.81 -20.20 11.71
C VAL A 159 -6.23 -19.76 12.07
N GLY A 160 -6.36 -18.84 13.02
CA GLY A 160 -7.66 -18.32 13.46
C GLY A 160 -8.46 -17.70 12.32
N TRP A 161 -7.80 -16.94 11.41
CA TRP A 161 -8.44 -16.43 10.22
C TRP A 161 -8.78 -17.53 9.21
N GLY A 162 -7.89 -18.51 9.01
CA GLY A 162 -8.11 -19.66 8.14
C GLY A 162 -9.32 -20.49 8.57
N TRP A 163 -9.48 -20.74 9.85
CA TRP A 163 -10.64 -21.45 10.41
C TRP A 163 -11.94 -20.67 10.24
N ARG A 164 -11.87 -19.35 10.23
CA ARG A 164 -13.02 -18.48 9.89
C ARG A 164 -13.26 -18.38 8.38
N GLY A 165 -12.53 -19.17 7.58
CA GLY A 165 -12.61 -19.17 6.11
C GLY A 165 -12.09 -17.90 5.47
N ARG A 166 -11.24 -17.10 6.13
CA ARG A 166 -10.68 -15.84 5.62
C ARG A 166 -9.20 -15.99 5.30
N LEU A 167 -8.81 -15.63 4.08
CA LEU A 167 -7.41 -15.64 3.71
C LEU A 167 -6.66 -14.45 4.33
N ALA A 168 -5.58 -14.75 5.03
CA ALA A 168 -4.62 -13.75 5.50
C ALA A 168 -3.25 -13.95 4.85
N GLY A 169 -2.91 -15.17 4.49
CA GLY A 169 -1.61 -15.51 3.95
C GLY A 169 -0.49 -15.15 4.92
N ASN A 170 0.61 -14.68 4.37
CA ASN A 170 1.75 -14.18 5.13
C ASN A 170 1.56 -12.75 5.70
N TRP A 171 0.35 -12.16 5.56
CA TRP A 171 0.06 -10.80 6.01
C TRP A 171 -0.58 -10.73 7.41
N VAL A 172 -0.69 -11.85 8.09
CA VAL A 172 -1.23 -11.99 9.44
C VAL A 172 -2.70 -11.51 9.57
N HIS A 173 -3.08 -10.47 8.84
CA HIS A 173 -4.44 -9.93 8.84
C HIS A 173 -5.03 -9.87 7.42
N PRO A 174 -6.27 -10.35 7.21
CA PRO A 174 -6.92 -10.37 5.90
C PRO A 174 -7.02 -9.01 5.21
N SER A 175 -7.21 -7.92 5.96
CA SER A 175 -7.28 -6.57 5.39
C SER A 175 -5.96 -6.16 4.74
N TYR A 176 -4.82 -6.49 5.34
CA TYR A 176 -3.50 -6.15 4.80
C TYR A 176 -3.20 -6.93 3.52
N LEU A 177 -3.61 -8.21 3.46
CA LEU A 177 -3.58 -8.96 2.22
C LEU A 177 -4.42 -8.25 1.15
N GLY A 178 -5.66 -7.86 1.48
CA GLY A 178 -6.53 -7.11 0.58
C GLY A 178 -5.89 -5.82 0.06
N SER A 179 -5.24 -5.04 0.93
CA SER A 179 -4.54 -3.80 0.56
C SER A 179 -3.46 -4.02 -0.49
N VAL A 180 -2.64 -5.05 -0.29
CA VAL A 180 -1.55 -5.39 -1.21
C VAL A 180 -2.06 -5.87 -2.57
N LEU A 181 -3.14 -6.64 -2.56
CA LEU A 181 -3.79 -7.08 -3.80
C LEU A 181 -4.38 -5.88 -4.56
N ASN A 182 -4.93 -4.90 -3.85
CA ASN A 182 -5.45 -3.67 -4.42
C ASN A 182 -4.37 -2.78 -5.04
N VAL A 183 -3.12 -2.85 -4.57
CA VAL A 183 -1.99 -2.20 -5.26
C VAL A 183 -1.78 -2.79 -6.66
N ALA A 184 -1.88 -4.11 -6.81
CA ALA A 184 -1.58 -4.83 -8.03
C ALA A 184 -2.75 -4.87 -9.04
N ALA A 185 -3.99 -4.84 -8.56
CA ALA A 185 -5.19 -5.02 -9.38
C ALA A 185 -5.33 -4.01 -10.54
N PRO A 186 -5.11 -2.70 -10.36
CA PRO A 186 -5.15 -1.74 -11.47
C PRO A 186 -4.11 -2.02 -12.56
N PHE A 187 -2.97 -2.62 -12.24
CA PHE A 187 -1.94 -2.98 -13.23
C PHE A 187 -2.30 -4.25 -14.00
N ALA A 188 -2.96 -5.22 -13.37
CA ALA A 188 -3.53 -6.36 -14.07
C ALA A 188 -4.64 -5.91 -15.06
N LEU A 189 -5.51 -5.01 -14.63
CA LEU A 189 -6.55 -4.41 -15.46
C LEU A 189 -5.95 -3.56 -16.61
N LEU A 190 -4.88 -2.80 -16.36
CA LEU A 190 -4.12 -2.08 -17.37
C LEU A 190 -3.58 -3.00 -18.46
N ARG A 191 -3.07 -4.19 -18.09
CA ARG A 191 -2.59 -5.18 -19.05
C ARG A 191 -3.72 -5.73 -19.90
N TYR A 192 -4.85 -6.01 -19.30
CA TYR A 192 -6.03 -6.47 -20.00
C TYR A 192 -6.50 -5.46 -21.05
N VAL A 193 -6.58 -4.18 -20.67
CA VAL A 193 -7.01 -3.10 -21.58
C VAL A 193 -6.02 -2.89 -22.75
N ARG A 194 -4.72 -3.13 -22.50
CA ARG A 194 -3.63 -2.95 -23.50
C ARG A 194 -3.33 -4.20 -24.32
N ALA A 195 -3.92 -5.34 -23.99
CA ALA A 195 -3.66 -6.60 -24.70
C ALA A 195 -4.05 -6.49 -26.17
N ASP A 196 -3.13 -6.85 -27.05
CA ASP A 196 -3.23 -6.80 -28.51
C ASP A 196 -3.53 -8.17 -29.12
N THR A 197 -3.29 -9.27 -28.39
CA THR A 197 -3.51 -10.65 -28.83
C THR A 197 -4.42 -11.40 -27.84
N ALA A 198 -5.16 -12.40 -28.34
CA ALA A 198 -6.06 -13.21 -27.52
C ALA A 198 -5.34 -13.91 -26.33
N PRO A 199 -4.15 -14.51 -26.49
CA PRO A 199 -3.44 -15.09 -25.35
C PRO A 199 -3.07 -14.07 -24.26
N LYS A 200 -2.57 -12.90 -24.63
CA LYS A 200 -2.26 -11.83 -23.67
C LYS A 200 -3.52 -11.34 -22.95
N LEU A 201 -4.63 -11.24 -23.68
CA LEU A 201 -5.93 -10.86 -23.11
C LEU A 201 -6.37 -11.88 -22.06
N GLY A 202 -6.32 -13.17 -22.40
CA GLY A 202 -6.69 -14.26 -21.48
C GLY A 202 -5.83 -14.27 -20.22
N ILE A 203 -4.51 -14.21 -20.38
CA ILE A 203 -3.57 -14.19 -19.23
C ILE A 203 -3.84 -12.97 -18.33
N ALA A 204 -4.00 -11.78 -18.90
CA ALA A 204 -4.24 -10.58 -18.12
C ALA A 204 -5.59 -10.61 -17.39
N LEU A 205 -6.63 -11.19 -18.01
CA LEU A 205 -7.93 -11.42 -17.37
C LEU A 205 -7.79 -12.40 -16.20
N ILE A 206 -7.11 -13.52 -16.39
CA ILE A 206 -6.86 -14.51 -15.32
C ILE A 206 -6.14 -13.82 -14.15
N TRP A 207 -5.11 -13.01 -14.39
CA TRP A 207 -4.42 -12.28 -13.33
C TRP A 207 -5.36 -11.36 -12.54
N TYR A 208 -6.18 -10.60 -13.27
CA TYR A 208 -7.13 -9.67 -12.63
C TYR A 208 -8.19 -10.43 -11.81
N LEU A 209 -8.73 -11.52 -12.35
CA LEU A 209 -9.72 -12.35 -11.65
C LEU A 209 -9.12 -13.09 -10.45
N THR A 210 -7.87 -13.53 -10.53
CA THR A 210 -7.15 -14.13 -9.38
C THR A 210 -7.00 -13.13 -8.24
N LEU A 211 -6.65 -11.87 -8.54
CA LEU A 211 -6.58 -10.82 -7.53
C LEU A 211 -7.95 -10.50 -6.94
N ALA A 212 -9.00 -10.42 -7.76
CA ALA A 212 -10.38 -10.23 -7.31
C ALA A 212 -10.84 -11.38 -6.40
N ALA A 213 -10.55 -12.62 -6.78
CA ALA A 213 -10.82 -13.81 -5.97
C ALA A 213 -10.07 -13.75 -4.63
N GLY A 214 -8.79 -13.39 -4.65
CA GLY A 214 -7.99 -13.22 -3.44
C GLY A 214 -8.60 -12.19 -2.50
N ILE A 215 -9.02 -11.03 -3.02
CA ILE A 215 -9.68 -9.98 -2.22
C ILE A 215 -11.01 -10.50 -1.64
N ALA A 216 -11.84 -11.18 -2.44
CA ALA A 216 -13.09 -11.79 -1.96
C ALA A 216 -12.86 -12.79 -0.81
N LEU A 217 -11.87 -13.67 -0.98
CA LEU A 217 -11.53 -14.70 -0.01
C LEU A 217 -10.91 -14.13 1.29
N THR A 218 -10.44 -12.87 1.30
CA THR A 218 -10.10 -12.21 2.57
C THR A 218 -11.34 -11.99 3.46
N GLY A 219 -12.54 -12.00 2.91
CA GLY A 219 -13.79 -11.71 3.61
C GLY A 219 -13.84 -10.29 4.20
N THR A 220 -13.00 -9.36 3.72
CA THR A 220 -12.91 -7.97 4.20
C THR A 220 -13.70 -7.03 3.30
N ARG A 221 -14.58 -6.22 3.89
CA ARG A 221 -15.47 -5.32 3.12
C ARG A 221 -14.72 -4.13 2.54
N THR A 222 -13.83 -3.54 3.33
CA THR A 222 -13.12 -2.31 2.96
C THR A 222 -12.21 -2.52 1.74
N PRO A 223 -11.31 -3.52 1.69
CA PRO A 223 -10.55 -3.83 0.48
C PRO A 223 -11.44 -4.19 -0.72
N THR A 224 -12.55 -4.91 -0.51
CA THR A 224 -13.48 -5.23 -1.60
C THR A 224 -14.12 -3.97 -2.18
N LEU A 225 -14.59 -3.06 -1.33
CA LEU A 225 -15.14 -1.77 -1.78
C LEU A 225 -14.08 -0.94 -2.49
N ALA A 226 -12.88 -0.84 -1.93
CA ALA A 226 -11.75 -0.12 -2.53
C ALA A 226 -11.38 -0.68 -3.90
N PHE A 227 -11.39 -2.00 -4.08
CA PHE A 227 -11.18 -2.67 -5.36
C PHE A 227 -12.18 -2.21 -6.43
N PHE A 228 -13.48 -2.25 -6.11
CA PHE A 228 -14.53 -1.85 -7.05
C PHE A 228 -14.47 -0.36 -7.37
N LEU A 229 -14.30 0.50 -6.36
CA LEU A 229 -14.18 1.95 -6.57
C LEU A 229 -12.94 2.30 -7.40
N ALA A 230 -11.79 1.74 -7.09
CA ALA A 230 -10.56 1.97 -7.85
C ALA A 230 -10.69 1.47 -9.29
N SER A 231 -11.32 0.30 -9.51
CA SER A 231 -11.57 -0.23 -10.85
C SER A 231 -12.55 0.66 -11.63
N ALA A 232 -13.63 1.14 -11.00
CA ALA A 232 -14.58 2.05 -11.62
C ALA A 232 -13.93 3.39 -12.01
N VAL A 233 -13.11 3.97 -11.13
CA VAL A 233 -12.33 5.19 -11.43
C VAL A 233 -11.36 4.94 -12.58
N PHE A 234 -10.66 3.80 -12.58
CA PHE A 234 -9.78 3.42 -13.69
C PHE A 234 -10.53 3.40 -15.03
N ILE A 235 -11.73 2.77 -15.06
CA ILE A 235 -12.58 2.69 -16.25
C ILE A 235 -12.99 4.10 -16.73
N GLY A 236 -13.33 4.98 -15.79
CA GLY A 236 -13.63 6.38 -16.10
C GLY A 236 -12.48 7.13 -16.77
N LEU A 237 -11.25 6.79 -16.41
CA LEU A 237 -10.03 7.46 -16.87
C LEU A 237 -9.44 6.87 -18.17
N VAL A 238 -9.83 5.67 -18.62
CA VAL A 238 -9.29 5.03 -19.80
C VAL A 238 -10.20 5.15 -21.03
N LYS A 239 -9.62 5.11 -22.24
CA LYS A 239 -10.39 5.21 -23.49
C LYS A 239 -11.16 3.90 -23.80
N ASN A 240 -10.55 2.74 -23.59
CA ASN A 240 -11.16 1.45 -23.90
C ASN A 240 -12.04 0.95 -22.73
N ARG A 241 -13.10 1.71 -22.45
CA ARG A 241 -14.00 1.48 -21.32
C ARG A 241 -14.73 0.13 -21.43
N ARG A 242 -15.13 -0.26 -22.65
CA ARG A 242 -15.90 -1.51 -22.88
C ARG A 242 -15.16 -2.74 -22.33
N ARG A 243 -13.89 -2.90 -22.72
CA ARG A 243 -13.08 -4.03 -22.21
C ARG A 243 -12.92 -3.97 -20.69
N ALA A 244 -12.65 -2.80 -20.16
CA ALA A 244 -12.47 -2.64 -18.71
C ALA A 244 -13.76 -2.94 -17.93
N TRP A 245 -14.95 -2.56 -18.46
CA TRP A 245 -16.25 -2.94 -17.89
C TRP A 245 -16.47 -4.46 -17.93
N THR A 246 -16.11 -5.13 -19.03
CA THR A 246 -16.22 -6.60 -19.12
C THR A 246 -15.38 -7.27 -18.03
N ALA A 247 -14.12 -6.84 -17.84
CA ALA A 247 -13.28 -7.39 -16.79
C ALA A 247 -13.86 -7.15 -15.38
N LEU A 248 -14.39 -5.96 -15.13
CA LEU A 248 -15.02 -5.62 -13.84
C LEU A 248 -16.29 -6.45 -13.61
N ALA A 249 -17.11 -6.65 -14.62
CA ALA A 249 -18.31 -7.50 -14.52
C ALA A 249 -17.93 -8.96 -14.21
N CYS A 250 -16.91 -9.52 -14.88
CA CYS A 250 -16.38 -10.84 -14.55
C CYS A 250 -15.83 -10.90 -13.12
N ALA A 251 -15.09 -9.88 -12.68
CA ALA A 251 -14.59 -9.81 -11.31
C ALA A 251 -15.73 -9.72 -10.29
N ALA A 252 -16.76 -8.93 -10.57
CA ALA A 252 -17.95 -8.84 -9.71
C ALA A 252 -18.65 -10.21 -9.60
N ALA A 253 -18.83 -10.93 -10.70
CA ALA A 253 -19.39 -12.28 -10.67
C ALA A 253 -18.55 -13.23 -9.80
N VAL A 254 -17.22 -13.20 -9.93
CA VAL A 254 -16.30 -14.00 -9.10
C VAL A 254 -16.43 -13.61 -7.61
N VAL A 255 -16.40 -12.33 -7.29
CA VAL A 255 -16.49 -11.84 -5.90
C VAL A 255 -17.83 -12.24 -5.27
N ILE A 256 -18.94 -12.06 -5.99
CA ILE A 256 -20.28 -12.43 -5.51
C ILE A 256 -20.36 -13.94 -5.29
N SER A 257 -19.93 -14.74 -6.28
CA SER A 257 -19.97 -16.21 -6.19
C SER A 257 -19.15 -16.72 -4.99
N LEU A 258 -17.93 -16.23 -4.82
CA LEU A 258 -17.07 -16.62 -3.70
C LEU A 258 -17.63 -16.15 -2.35
N SER A 259 -18.21 -14.97 -2.30
CA SER A 259 -18.83 -14.45 -1.07
C SER A 259 -20.04 -15.29 -0.66
N LEU A 260 -20.88 -15.72 -1.63
CA LEU A 260 -22.00 -16.62 -1.38
C LEU A 260 -21.54 -18.03 -0.97
N PHE A 261 -20.48 -18.54 -1.62
CA PHE A 261 -19.88 -19.82 -1.28
C PHE A 261 -19.30 -19.80 0.14
N HIS A 262 -18.58 -18.75 0.48
CA HIS A 262 -17.98 -18.56 1.81
C HIS A 262 -19.02 -18.59 2.92
N PHE A 263 -20.18 -17.92 2.74
CA PHE A 263 -21.27 -17.96 3.72
C PHE A 263 -21.89 -19.35 3.89
N ARG A 264 -21.87 -20.20 2.85
CA ARG A 264 -22.47 -21.55 2.89
C ARG A 264 -21.56 -22.61 3.48
N PHE A 265 -20.26 -22.45 3.30
CA PHE A 265 -19.26 -23.46 3.64
C PHE A 265 -18.28 -23.01 4.75
N ALA A 266 -18.53 -21.86 5.39
CA ALA A 266 -17.79 -21.56 6.62
C ALA A 266 -17.97 -22.75 7.57
N PRO A 267 -16.88 -23.40 8.03
CA PRO A 267 -17.01 -24.53 8.93
C PRO A 267 -17.84 -24.11 10.14
N PRO A 268 -18.68 -24.99 10.68
CA PRO A 268 -19.42 -24.72 11.91
C PRO A 268 -18.40 -24.30 12.97
N ASP A 269 -18.75 -23.32 13.79
CA ASP A 269 -17.91 -22.83 14.86
C ASP A 269 -17.36 -24.03 15.65
N VAL A 270 -16.09 -24.33 15.45
CA VAL A 270 -15.42 -25.40 16.19
C VAL A 270 -15.27 -24.92 17.62
N GLY A 271 -16.22 -25.35 18.45
CA GLY A 271 -16.40 -24.93 19.84
C GLY A 271 -15.33 -25.39 20.81
N SER A 272 -14.05 -25.33 20.46
CA SER A 272 -12.97 -25.55 21.42
C SER A 272 -12.16 -24.28 21.63
N THR A 273 -12.69 -23.37 22.45
CA THR A 273 -11.99 -22.14 22.88
C THR A 273 -10.88 -22.43 23.92
N ALA A 274 -10.66 -23.67 24.30
CA ALA A 274 -9.78 -24.03 25.43
C ALA A 274 -8.28 -23.73 25.22
N SER A 275 -7.84 -23.31 24.04
CA SER A 275 -6.42 -23.00 23.74
C SER A 275 -6.17 -21.68 23.02
N LEU A 276 -7.19 -20.83 22.88
CA LEU A 276 -7.04 -19.52 22.26
C LEU A 276 -6.37 -18.53 23.24
N PRO A 277 -5.45 -17.65 22.76
CA PRO A 277 -4.96 -16.56 23.58
C PRO A 277 -6.12 -15.76 24.19
N GLU A 278 -5.97 -15.24 25.40
CA GLU A 278 -7.04 -14.51 26.12
C GLU A 278 -7.68 -13.40 25.29
N THR A 279 -6.89 -12.72 24.43
CA THR A 279 -7.36 -11.71 23.50
C THR A 279 -8.35 -12.27 22.47
N MET A 280 -8.12 -13.47 21.93
CA MET A 280 -9.06 -14.10 21.00
C MET A 280 -10.31 -14.61 21.73
N ALA A 281 -10.14 -15.16 22.92
CA ALA A 281 -11.26 -15.57 23.78
C ALA A 281 -12.12 -14.36 24.20
N LEU A 282 -11.51 -13.21 24.46
CA LEU A 282 -12.21 -11.95 24.72
C LEU A 282 -12.97 -11.48 23.48
N MET A 283 -12.36 -11.53 22.30
CA MET A 283 -13.03 -11.17 21.05
C MET A 283 -14.20 -12.08 20.74
N ASP A 284 -14.05 -13.39 20.92
CA ASP A 284 -15.14 -14.36 20.75
C ASP A 284 -16.28 -14.12 21.77
N ARG A 285 -15.97 -13.81 23.03
CA ARG A 285 -17.00 -13.44 24.03
C ARG A 285 -17.74 -12.15 23.68
N LEU A 286 -17.04 -11.17 23.13
CA LEU A 286 -17.65 -9.91 22.68
C LEU A 286 -18.49 -10.12 21.40
N GLU A 287 -18.04 -10.97 20.48
CA GLU A 287 -18.78 -11.35 19.27
C GLU A 287 -20.03 -12.20 19.58
N LEU A 288 -19.99 -13.06 20.61
CA LEU A 288 -21.10 -13.90 21.03
C LEU A 288 -22.21 -13.12 21.77
N ARG A 289 -21.89 -11.99 22.41
CA ARG A 289 -22.86 -11.12 23.12
C ARG A 289 -23.60 -10.13 22.26
N GLY A 290 -23.15 -9.91 21.02
CA GLY A 290 -23.81 -9.01 20.07
C GLY A 290 -23.71 -9.57 18.67
N SER A 291 -24.59 -9.14 17.76
CA SER A 291 -24.42 -9.54 16.38
C SER A 291 -22.98 -9.19 15.95
N ARG A 292 -22.23 -10.16 15.41
CA ARG A 292 -20.80 -10.03 14.99
C ARG A 292 -20.51 -8.72 14.22
N LYS A 293 -21.50 -8.19 13.52
CA LYS A 293 -21.43 -6.95 12.75
C LYS A 293 -21.37 -5.69 13.61
N LEU A 294 -22.11 -5.66 14.73
CA LEU A 294 -22.14 -4.51 15.62
C LEU A 294 -20.90 -4.46 16.53
N ALA A 295 -20.37 -5.61 16.95
CA ALA A 295 -19.19 -5.67 17.80
C ALA A 295 -17.98 -4.99 17.12
N THR A 296 -17.69 -5.31 15.86
CA THR A 296 -16.55 -4.71 15.12
C THR A 296 -16.73 -3.19 14.89
N VAL A 297 -17.94 -2.74 14.63
CA VAL A 297 -18.24 -1.30 14.47
C VAL A 297 -18.10 -0.58 15.81
N ASN A 298 -18.62 -1.18 16.88
CA ASN A 298 -18.51 -0.61 18.22
C ASN A 298 -17.07 -0.51 18.70
N MET A 299 -16.23 -1.54 18.42
CA MET A 299 -14.81 -1.49 18.74
C MET A 299 -14.10 -0.31 18.07
N ARG A 300 -14.31 -0.11 16.77
CA ARG A 300 -13.72 1.02 16.03
C ARG A 300 -14.18 2.36 16.59
N TRP A 301 -15.46 2.47 16.89
CA TRP A 301 -16.02 3.67 17.50
C TRP A 301 -15.38 3.95 18.88
N ILE A 302 -15.21 2.94 19.72
CA ILE A 302 -14.56 3.07 21.04
C ILE A 302 -13.10 3.53 20.87
N THR A 303 -12.32 2.85 20.00
CA THR A 303 -10.92 3.22 19.75
C THR A 303 -10.78 4.62 19.16
N ASP A 304 -11.64 5.02 18.21
CA ASP A 304 -11.60 6.35 17.62
C ASP A 304 -11.99 7.43 18.63
N ARG A 305 -13.00 7.18 19.49
CA ARG A 305 -13.39 8.08 20.57
C ARG A 305 -12.30 8.27 21.61
N GLU A 306 -11.64 7.20 22.00
CA GLU A 306 -10.52 7.23 22.91
C GLU A 306 -9.32 7.97 22.30
N ALA A 307 -8.99 7.68 21.04
CA ALA A 307 -7.95 8.39 20.30
C ALA A 307 -8.23 9.91 20.27
N LEU A 308 -9.46 10.33 20.02
CA LEU A 308 -9.85 11.73 20.05
C LEU A 308 -9.79 12.35 21.47
N SER A 309 -9.99 11.55 22.52
CA SER A 309 -9.78 12.02 23.89
C SER A 309 -8.31 12.28 24.19
N LEU A 310 -7.43 11.38 23.73
CA LEU A 310 -5.98 11.53 23.84
C LEU A 310 -5.45 12.72 23.00
N PHE A 311 -6.00 12.93 21.79
CA PHE A 311 -5.69 14.10 20.98
C PHE A 311 -5.87 15.42 21.75
N ARG A 312 -6.94 15.53 22.56
CA ARG A 312 -7.20 16.75 23.35
C ARG A 312 -6.12 17.05 24.37
N THR A 313 -5.32 16.06 24.79
CA THR A 313 -4.20 16.26 25.74
C THR A 313 -2.98 16.89 25.09
N SER A 314 -2.79 16.69 23.76
CA SER A 314 -1.67 17.25 22.98
C SER A 314 -2.11 17.58 21.54
N PRO A 315 -2.93 18.64 21.34
CA PRO A 315 -3.57 18.89 20.05
C PRO A 315 -2.63 19.33 18.95
N TRP A 316 -1.50 19.97 19.26
CA TRP A 316 -0.60 20.51 18.27
C TRP A 316 0.37 19.49 17.68
N PHE A 317 1.03 18.69 18.53
CA PHE A 317 2.10 17.76 18.14
C PHE A 317 1.79 16.29 18.42
N GLY A 318 0.60 16.01 18.99
CA GLY A 318 0.14 14.66 19.30
C GLY A 318 0.85 14.01 20.49
N ILE A 319 0.52 12.75 20.73
CA ILE A 319 1.04 11.96 21.86
C ILE A 319 2.33 11.18 21.54
N GLY A 320 2.86 11.35 20.35
CA GLY A 320 3.98 10.58 19.80
C GLY A 320 3.54 9.48 18.85
N MET A 321 4.27 9.34 17.74
CA MET A 321 3.99 8.31 16.73
C MET A 321 4.06 6.92 17.36
N ARG A 322 3.08 6.04 17.05
CA ARG A 322 2.93 4.68 17.57
C ARG A 322 2.77 4.57 19.11
N ASN A 323 2.45 5.67 19.78
CA ASN A 323 2.28 5.68 21.24
C ASN A 323 0.82 5.49 21.69
N TYR A 324 -0.13 5.36 20.77
CA TYR A 324 -1.53 5.17 21.14
C TYR A 324 -1.73 3.95 22.05
N PRO A 325 -1.21 2.73 21.75
CA PRO A 325 -1.40 1.58 22.63
C PRO A 325 -0.82 1.78 24.05
N ASP A 326 0.27 2.53 24.17
CA ASP A 326 0.92 2.76 25.46
C ASP A 326 0.18 3.77 26.33
N ARG A 327 -0.57 4.69 25.71
CA ARG A 327 -1.37 5.71 26.41
C ARG A 327 -2.75 5.18 26.79
N ALA A 328 -3.26 4.24 26.04
CA ALA A 328 -4.57 3.64 26.22
C ALA A 328 -4.55 2.45 27.20
N LEU A 329 -3.56 2.34 28.06
CA LEU A 329 -3.28 1.20 28.95
C LEU A 329 -4.39 0.85 29.96
N GLY A 330 -5.43 1.68 30.13
CA GLY A 330 -6.53 1.42 31.06
C GLY A 330 -7.67 0.57 30.51
N ASP A 331 -7.77 0.44 29.17
CA ASP A 331 -8.85 -0.26 28.50
C ASP A 331 -8.34 -1.52 27.76
N PRO A 332 -8.87 -2.72 28.02
CA PRO A 332 -8.53 -3.93 27.26
C PRO A 332 -8.76 -3.77 25.74
N MET A 333 -9.63 -2.84 25.33
CA MET A 333 -9.88 -2.49 23.94
C MET A 333 -8.78 -1.61 23.32
N ALA A 334 -7.97 -0.96 24.14
CA ALA A 334 -6.88 -0.10 23.73
C ALA A 334 -5.66 -0.86 23.17
N GLN A 335 -5.63 -2.18 23.33
CA GLN A 335 -4.63 -3.02 22.66
C GLN A 335 -4.82 -3.04 21.14
N PHE A 336 -5.94 -2.53 20.64
CA PHE A 336 -6.22 -2.42 19.20
C PHE A 336 -5.71 -1.08 18.69
N SER A 337 -4.99 -1.11 17.57
CA SER A 337 -4.56 0.12 16.87
C SER A 337 -5.77 0.90 16.37
N ILE A 338 -5.65 2.22 16.29
CA ILE A 338 -6.63 3.08 15.62
C ILE A 338 -6.81 2.58 14.19
N HIS A 339 -8.06 2.34 13.78
CA HIS A 339 -8.37 1.78 12.46
C HIS A 339 -8.51 2.83 11.35
N ASN A 340 -8.35 4.11 11.66
CA ASN A 340 -8.45 5.21 10.72
C ASN A 340 -7.13 6.00 10.70
N SER A 341 -6.45 6.02 9.55
CA SER A 341 -5.15 6.72 9.42
C SER A 341 -5.25 8.23 9.64
N VAL A 342 -6.41 8.85 9.38
CA VAL A 342 -6.61 10.29 9.65
C VAL A 342 -6.67 10.52 11.15
N VAL A 343 -7.49 9.74 11.86
CA VAL A 343 -7.61 9.80 13.32
C VAL A 343 -6.27 9.46 13.97
N GLN A 344 -5.55 8.46 13.45
CA GLN A 344 -4.23 8.12 13.96
C GLN A 344 -3.23 9.27 13.82
N ASN A 345 -3.09 9.85 12.62
CA ASN A 345 -2.18 10.97 12.43
C ASN A 345 -2.57 12.18 13.28
N LEU A 346 -3.88 12.42 13.46
CA LEU A 346 -4.37 13.49 14.33
C LEU A 346 -3.99 13.24 15.79
N THR A 347 -4.16 12.02 16.28
CA THR A 347 -3.88 11.67 17.68
C THR A 347 -2.39 11.61 17.96
N GLU A 348 -1.62 10.93 17.10
CA GLU A 348 -0.20 10.67 17.33
C GLU A 348 0.71 11.83 16.94
N LEU A 349 0.33 12.64 15.92
CA LEU A 349 1.14 13.76 15.39
C LEU A 349 0.49 15.14 15.56
N GLY A 350 -0.73 15.21 16.09
CA GLY A 350 -1.49 16.44 16.26
C GLY A 350 -1.98 17.06 14.95
N VAL A 351 -2.53 18.27 15.04
CA VAL A 351 -3.00 19.04 13.88
C VAL A 351 -1.84 19.33 12.92
N PHE A 352 -0.66 19.64 13.44
CA PHE A 352 0.53 19.94 12.65
C PHE A 352 0.95 18.74 11.78
N GLY A 353 0.93 17.53 12.35
CA GLY A 353 1.27 16.31 11.63
C GLY A 353 0.19 15.87 10.65
N LEU A 354 -1.08 15.98 11.01
CA LEU A 354 -2.17 15.70 10.09
C LEU A 354 -2.13 16.63 8.88
N ALA A 355 -1.91 17.93 9.08
CA ALA A 355 -1.80 18.90 7.98
C ALA A 355 -0.60 18.56 7.06
N ALA A 356 0.55 18.20 7.64
CA ALA A 356 1.71 17.77 6.88
C ALA A 356 1.45 16.49 6.09
N PHE A 357 0.76 15.49 6.69
CA PHE A 357 0.36 14.26 6.01
C PHE A 357 -0.56 14.52 4.83
N LEU A 358 -1.62 15.31 5.03
CA LEU A 358 -2.58 15.64 3.97
C LEU A 358 -1.92 16.45 2.85
N ALA A 359 -1.04 17.41 3.19
CA ALA A 359 -0.29 18.18 2.20
C ALA A 359 0.65 17.27 1.38
N LEU A 360 1.33 16.32 2.03
CA LEU A 360 2.23 15.38 1.37
C LEU A 360 1.47 14.43 0.43
N VAL A 361 0.39 13.82 0.91
CA VAL A 361 -0.47 12.92 0.11
C VAL A 361 -1.10 13.69 -1.05
N GLY A 362 -1.65 14.88 -0.80
CA GLY A 362 -2.25 15.73 -1.84
C GLY A 362 -1.23 16.14 -2.91
N ALA A 363 -0.03 16.57 -2.50
CA ALA A 363 1.05 16.91 -3.43
C ALA A 363 1.50 15.69 -4.25
N ALA A 364 1.59 14.51 -3.63
CA ALA A 364 1.96 13.28 -4.30
C ALA A 364 0.89 12.83 -5.31
N LEU A 365 -0.41 12.90 -4.98
CA LEU A 365 -1.50 12.57 -5.90
C LEU A 365 -1.60 13.58 -7.05
N ARG A 366 -1.36 14.87 -6.77
CA ARG A 366 -1.37 15.90 -7.81
C ARG A 366 -0.39 15.64 -8.95
N THR A 367 0.65 14.83 -8.72
CA THR A 367 1.62 14.49 -9.77
C THR A 367 0.97 13.77 -10.95
N ASP A 368 -0.10 13.00 -10.73
CA ASP A 368 -0.82 12.27 -11.79
C ASP A 368 -1.59 13.20 -12.74
N PHE A 369 -1.86 14.43 -12.32
CA PHE A 369 -2.65 15.41 -13.06
C PHE A 369 -1.79 16.55 -13.64
N ARG A 370 -0.45 16.41 -13.62
CA ARG A 370 0.43 17.43 -14.22
C ARG A 370 0.16 17.57 -15.72
N PRO A 371 0.10 18.80 -16.28
CA PRO A 371 -0.20 19.04 -17.69
C PRO A 371 0.72 18.27 -18.65
N ARG A 372 2.02 18.17 -18.34
CA ARG A 372 3.00 17.42 -19.15
C ARG A 372 2.65 15.94 -19.27
N LEU A 373 2.09 15.33 -18.25
CA LEU A 373 1.68 13.93 -18.25
C LEU A 373 0.33 13.77 -18.94
N VAL A 374 -0.59 14.71 -18.74
CA VAL A 374 -1.93 14.70 -19.38
C VAL A 374 -1.84 14.82 -20.89
N SER A 375 -0.82 15.54 -21.41
CA SER A 375 -0.63 15.75 -22.84
C SER A 375 -0.13 14.52 -23.61
N VAL A 376 0.19 13.40 -22.92
CA VAL A 376 0.68 12.16 -23.54
C VAL A 376 -0.37 11.05 -23.40
N PRO A 377 -1.26 10.88 -24.41
CA PRO A 377 -2.38 9.93 -24.35
C PRO A 377 -1.96 8.47 -24.12
N GLU A 378 -0.79 8.06 -24.61
CA GLU A 378 -0.26 6.71 -24.46
C GLU A 378 0.05 6.34 -23.00
N LEU A 379 0.34 7.34 -22.17
CA LEU A 379 0.61 7.14 -20.74
C LEU A 379 -0.66 7.24 -19.87
N GLN A 380 -1.79 7.67 -20.44
CA GLN A 380 -3.04 7.84 -19.70
C GLN A 380 -3.49 6.59 -18.95
N PRO A 381 -3.50 5.36 -19.54
CA PRO A 381 -3.92 4.17 -18.82
C PRO A 381 -2.95 3.78 -17.69
N LEU A 382 -1.65 4.02 -17.87
CA LEU A 382 -0.65 3.77 -16.84
C LEU A 382 -0.81 4.73 -15.66
N ARG A 383 -1.04 6.01 -15.96
CA ARG A 383 -1.31 7.04 -14.95
C ARG A 383 -2.58 6.70 -14.17
N ALA A 384 -3.64 6.28 -14.86
CA ALA A 384 -4.87 5.86 -14.22
C ALA A 384 -4.61 4.67 -13.27
N ALA A 385 -3.82 3.68 -13.67
CA ALA A 385 -3.48 2.54 -12.81
C ALA A 385 -2.70 2.97 -11.56
N LEU A 386 -1.69 3.84 -11.69
CA LEU A 386 -0.90 4.36 -10.57
C LEU A 386 -1.75 5.17 -9.59
N PHE A 387 -2.63 6.02 -10.11
CA PHE A 387 -3.57 6.80 -9.32
C PHE A 387 -4.55 5.89 -8.57
N CYS A 388 -5.22 4.96 -9.27
CA CYS A 388 -6.21 4.05 -8.69
C CYS A 388 -5.60 3.12 -7.65
N SER A 389 -4.38 2.61 -7.89
CA SER A 389 -3.63 1.82 -6.91
C SER A 389 -3.42 2.59 -5.59
N SER A 390 -3.08 3.87 -5.67
CA SER A 390 -2.89 4.69 -4.48
C SER A 390 -4.20 5.10 -3.82
N CYS A 391 -5.24 5.41 -4.61
CA CYS A 391 -6.56 5.71 -4.07
C CYS A 391 -7.17 4.52 -3.34
N ALA A 392 -6.96 3.29 -3.83
CA ALA A 392 -7.43 2.09 -3.13
C ALA A 392 -6.84 1.99 -1.71
N ILE A 393 -5.51 2.16 -1.56
CA ILE A 393 -4.86 2.17 -0.24
C ILE A 393 -5.40 3.28 0.65
N LEU A 394 -5.58 4.49 0.11
CA LEU A 394 -6.10 5.63 0.88
C LEU A 394 -7.53 5.40 1.35
N LEU A 395 -8.40 4.87 0.48
CA LEU A 395 -9.78 4.50 0.83
C LEU A 395 -9.81 3.45 1.94
N GLU A 396 -8.96 2.44 1.84
CA GLU A 396 -8.82 1.42 2.89
C GLU A 396 -8.33 2.03 4.20
N SER A 397 -7.40 2.97 4.13
CA SER A 397 -6.80 3.62 5.29
C SER A 397 -7.77 4.53 6.07
N LEU A 398 -8.95 4.83 5.51
CA LEU A 398 -10.03 5.53 6.22
C LEU A 398 -10.83 4.59 7.15
N ALA A 399 -10.75 3.28 6.95
CA ALA A 399 -11.53 2.31 7.72
C ALA A 399 -10.70 1.16 8.30
N GLU A 400 -9.50 0.96 7.74
CA GLU A 400 -8.51 -0.01 8.21
C GLU A 400 -7.16 0.69 8.15
N ASN A 401 -6.43 0.79 9.20
CA ASN A 401 -5.17 1.54 9.23
C ASN A 401 -4.05 0.90 8.38
N SER A 402 -4.33 0.73 7.08
CA SER A 402 -3.45 0.03 6.14
C SER A 402 -2.09 0.73 5.99
N LEU A 403 -2.05 2.07 6.09
CA LEU A 403 -0.80 2.84 6.03
C LEU A 403 0.06 2.72 7.29
N ALA A 404 -0.47 2.20 8.40
CA ALA A 404 0.36 1.87 9.57
C ALA A 404 1.19 0.60 9.36
N VAL A 405 0.85 -0.20 8.36
CA VAL A 405 1.65 -1.37 7.96
C VAL A 405 2.75 -0.89 7.03
N TRP A 406 4.00 -0.93 7.49
CA TRP A 406 5.13 -0.34 6.77
C TRP A 406 5.29 -0.87 5.33
N GLN A 407 4.92 -2.12 5.06
CA GLN A 407 4.97 -2.72 3.73
C GLN A 407 3.93 -2.08 2.79
N VAL A 408 2.71 -1.84 3.28
CA VAL A 408 1.67 -1.15 2.51
C VAL A 408 2.06 0.31 2.27
N LEU A 409 2.62 0.96 3.29
CA LEU A 409 3.18 2.31 3.21
C LEU A 409 4.30 2.39 2.16
N ALA A 410 5.22 1.41 2.15
CA ALA A 410 6.30 1.32 1.18
C ALA A 410 5.77 1.18 -0.25
N LEU A 411 4.78 0.32 -0.47
CA LEU A 411 4.13 0.14 -1.78
C LEU A 411 3.40 1.42 -2.22
N PHE A 412 2.70 2.09 -1.32
CA PHE A 412 2.06 3.38 -1.60
C PHE A 412 3.09 4.40 -2.09
N TRP A 413 4.17 4.59 -1.36
CA TRP A 413 5.22 5.54 -1.73
C TRP A 413 5.97 5.13 -2.99
N LEU A 414 6.16 3.83 -3.23
CA LEU A 414 6.72 3.33 -4.49
C LEU A 414 5.86 3.75 -5.69
N MET A 415 4.53 3.58 -5.61
CA MET A 415 3.61 4.00 -6.67
C MET A 415 3.69 5.52 -6.90
N ARG A 416 3.79 6.31 -5.83
CA ARG A 416 3.94 7.76 -5.93
C ARG A 416 5.28 8.17 -6.54
N GLY A 417 6.37 7.50 -6.16
CA GLY A 417 7.70 7.71 -6.74
C GLY A 417 7.74 7.40 -8.24
N ILE A 418 7.13 6.29 -8.66
CA ILE A 418 6.99 5.93 -10.09
C ILE A 418 6.19 7.00 -10.85
N SER A 419 5.04 7.41 -10.31
CA SER A 419 4.20 8.44 -10.92
C SER A 419 4.95 9.76 -11.10
N LEU A 420 5.70 10.16 -10.09
CA LEU A 420 6.51 11.38 -10.12
C LEU A 420 7.56 11.33 -11.24
N VAL A 421 8.32 10.23 -11.36
CA VAL A 421 9.35 10.08 -12.41
C VAL A 421 8.74 10.13 -13.81
N ILE A 422 7.61 9.44 -14.01
CA ILE A 422 6.89 9.47 -15.29
C ILE A 422 6.42 10.89 -15.60
N SER A 423 5.94 11.64 -14.59
CA SER A 423 5.48 13.02 -14.77
C SER A 423 6.62 13.99 -15.13
N GLN A 424 7.83 13.73 -14.68
CA GLN A 424 9.01 14.55 -15.00
C GLN A 424 9.60 14.21 -16.37
N HIS A 425 9.58 12.94 -16.77
CA HIS A 425 10.25 12.43 -17.97
C HIS A 425 9.32 11.56 -18.83
N PRO A 426 8.14 12.05 -19.27
CA PRO A 426 7.13 11.22 -19.92
C PRO A 426 7.64 10.56 -21.21
N THR A 427 8.53 11.22 -21.96
CA THR A 427 9.08 10.72 -23.22
C THR A 427 9.97 9.48 -23.04
N ALA A 428 10.60 9.32 -21.88
CA ALA A 428 11.42 8.13 -21.57
C ALA A 428 10.60 6.85 -21.44
N PHE A 429 9.28 6.97 -21.25
CA PHE A 429 8.35 5.87 -21.02
C PHE A 429 7.43 5.57 -22.21
N LEU A 430 7.63 6.25 -23.36
CA LEU A 430 6.93 5.93 -24.60
C LEU A 430 7.55 4.73 -25.30
N ASN A 431 6.74 4.04 -26.13
CA ASN A 431 7.24 2.99 -27.01
C ASN A 431 8.21 3.56 -28.04
N CYS A 432 9.36 2.91 -28.23
CA CYS A 432 10.34 3.27 -29.26
C CYS A 432 9.92 2.90 -30.69
N GLY A 433 8.64 2.54 -30.95
CA GLY A 433 8.11 2.30 -32.29
C GLY A 433 7.47 3.56 -32.85
N VAL A 434 7.45 3.71 -34.14
CA VAL A 434 6.94 4.74 -35.08
C VAL A 434 6.26 6.02 -34.53
N SER A 435 5.66 5.97 -33.32
CA SER A 435 5.02 7.10 -32.64
C SER A 435 5.98 8.06 -31.92
N ALA A 436 7.19 7.60 -31.59
CA ALA A 436 8.18 8.42 -30.86
C ALA A 436 8.62 9.66 -31.66
N GLY A 437 8.67 9.57 -32.97
CA GLY A 437 8.97 10.68 -33.86
C GLY A 437 7.87 11.76 -33.86
N ARG A 438 6.60 11.36 -33.88
CA ARG A 438 5.45 12.28 -33.84
C ARG A 438 5.28 12.95 -32.48
N ALA A 439 5.38 12.16 -31.40
CA ALA A 439 5.25 12.68 -30.03
C ALA A 439 6.41 13.62 -29.68
N LYS A 440 7.66 13.32 -30.09
CA LYS A 440 8.80 14.22 -29.91
C LYS A 440 8.63 15.54 -30.67
N ARG A 441 8.08 15.52 -31.91
CA ARG A 441 7.80 16.74 -32.66
C ARG A 441 6.71 17.59 -32.01
N GLN A 442 5.58 17.00 -31.61
CA GLN A 442 4.49 17.74 -30.94
C GLN A 442 4.90 18.32 -29.58
N TYR A 443 5.74 17.61 -28.86
CA TYR A 443 6.25 18.11 -27.57
C TYR A 443 7.21 19.28 -27.75
N ARG A 444 8.09 19.22 -28.76
CA ARG A 444 9.05 20.30 -29.07
C ARG A 444 8.35 21.57 -29.56
N THR A 445 7.31 21.46 -30.38
CA THR A 445 6.53 22.63 -30.87
C THR A 445 5.70 23.29 -29.76
N ARG A 446 5.18 22.53 -28.77
CA ARG A 446 4.44 23.13 -27.65
C ARG A 446 5.36 23.74 -26.58
N SER A 447 6.54 23.23 -26.34
CA SER A 447 7.48 23.86 -25.40
C SER A 447 8.03 25.16 -25.94
N SER A 448 8.31 25.24 -27.24
CA SER A 448 8.78 26.50 -27.87
C SER A 448 7.69 27.61 -27.94
N SER A 449 6.41 27.24 -28.05
CA SER A 449 5.31 28.22 -28.02
C SER A 449 4.97 28.73 -26.60
N GLN A 450 5.31 28.00 -25.54
CA GLN A 450 5.13 28.50 -24.18
C GLN A 450 6.31 29.35 -23.68
N GLU A 451 7.53 29.11 -24.14
CA GLU A 451 8.69 29.95 -23.82
C GLU A 451 8.58 31.33 -24.51
N GLY A 452 7.95 31.43 -25.69
CA GLY A 452 7.71 32.70 -26.38
C GLY A 452 6.62 33.59 -25.74
N SER A 453 5.72 33.03 -24.91
CA SER A 453 4.61 33.78 -24.29
C SER A 453 4.99 34.49 -22.98
N PHE A 454 6.13 34.16 -22.37
CA PHE A 454 6.58 34.83 -21.14
C PHE A 454 7.50 36.03 -21.36
N ALA A 455 7.86 36.36 -22.62
CA ALA A 455 8.83 37.42 -22.95
C ALA A 455 8.22 38.77 -23.18
N SER A 456 6.92 39.03 -23.01
CA SER A 456 6.29 40.31 -23.24
C SER A 456 5.32 40.73 -22.14
N PHE A 457 5.84 40.97 -20.93
CA PHE A 457 5.22 41.90 -19.99
C PHE A 457 6.01 43.22 -20.03
N PRO A 458 5.46 44.32 -20.51
CA PRO A 458 6.11 45.60 -20.40
C PRO A 458 6.11 46.03 -18.93
N ILE A 459 7.30 46.27 -18.39
CA ILE A 459 7.47 47.00 -17.14
C ILE A 459 7.02 48.43 -17.41
N ALA A 460 5.83 48.80 -16.94
CA ALA A 460 5.41 50.19 -16.89
C ALA A 460 6.25 50.87 -15.79
N ALA A 461 7.13 51.79 -16.25
CA ALA A 461 7.79 52.73 -15.38
C ALA A 461 6.77 53.82 -14.98
N GLY A 462 6.60 53.98 -13.67
CA GLY A 462 5.81 54.98 -12.99
C GLY A 462 6.27 55.09 -11.55
#